data_ade8b9aa12337e8d77332a034dee4c00
#
_entry.id   ade8b9aa12337e8d77332a034dee4c00
#
_cell.length_a   1.000
_cell.length_b   1.000
_cell.length_c   1.000
_cell.angle_alpha   90.00
_cell.angle_beta   90.00
_cell.angle_gamma   90.00
#
_symmetry.space_group_name_H-M   'P 1'
#
loop_
_entity.id
_entity.type
_entity.pdbx_description
1 polymer ?
#
loop_
_entity_poly.entity_id
_entity_poly.type
_entity_poly.pdbx_seq_one_letter_code
_entity_poly.pdbx_strand_id
1 'polypeptide(L)'
;MKTLMRKIIFIPLWILLSMVCVNAKVVVYPAPVSETLSVDYVIEVDGKLIPVYTALTQHHDKKYSIAYFDFSGSVTVKIKSKFSLEKLIVLPNKYGICPSIHQDEAIFQLDKPCDISFEPNGCNSPLLLLTNEIEKDIPSKDNPNVIYFGPGEHNPENGLIKLSSN
;
A
#
# COMPACT_ATOMS: atom_id res chain seq x y z
N MET A 1 58.76 -18.91 -45.39
CA MET A 1 58.21 -18.57 -44.04
C MET A 1 56.81 -18.05 -44.21
N LYS A 2 55.78 -18.84 -43.89
CA LYS A 2 54.38 -18.43 -43.96
C LYS A 2 53.90 -18.12 -42.52
N THR A 3 53.65 -16.85 -42.26
CA THR A 3 53.17 -16.37 -40.96
C THR A 3 51.67 -16.64 -40.83
N LEU A 4 51.31 -17.50 -39.91
CA LEU A 4 49.91 -17.88 -39.62
C LEU A 4 49.31 -16.83 -38.71
N MET A 5 48.46 -15.91 -39.25
CA MET A 5 47.69 -14.96 -38.47
C MET A 5 46.52 -15.68 -37.78
N ARG A 6 46.59 -15.84 -36.46
CA ARG A 6 45.48 -16.29 -35.62
C ARG A 6 44.46 -15.17 -35.51
N LYS A 7 43.28 -15.36 -36.14
CA LYS A 7 42.11 -14.51 -35.92
C LYS A 7 41.52 -14.80 -34.54
N ILE A 8 41.66 -13.85 -33.63
CA ILE A 8 40.96 -13.89 -32.33
C ILE A 8 39.52 -13.47 -32.60
N ILE A 9 38.59 -14.41 -32.47
CA ILE A 9 37.16 -14.14 -32.56
C ILE A 9 36.74 -13.61 -31.18
N PHE A 10 36.47 -12.33 -31.05
CA PHE A 10 35.78 -11.75 -29.91
C PHE A 10 34.29 -12.13 -29.99
N ILE A 11 33.86 -13.05 -29.13
CA ILE A 11 32.43 -13.32 -28.92
C ILE A 11 31.97 -12.29 -27.89
N PRO A 12 31.08 -11.34 -28.24
CA PRO A 12 30.49 -10.46 -27.23
C PRO A 12 29.56 -11.32 -26.38
N LEU A 13 29.93 -11.50 -25.13
CA LEU A 13 29.08 -12.11 -24.10
C LEU A 13 27.94 -11.13 -23.79
N TRP A 14 26.84 -11.25 -24.53
CA TRP A 14 25.60 -10.63 -24.17
C TRP A 14 25.08 -11.32 -22.90
N ILE A 15 25.33 -10.71 -21.76
CA ILE A 15 24.69 -11.08 -20.51
C ILE A 15 23.21 -10.73 -20.70
N LEU A 16 22.39 -11.74 -20.97
CA LEU A 16 20.95 -11.66 -20.93
C LEU A 16 20.58 -11.48 -19.44
N LEU A 17 20.51 -10.23 -18.98
CA LEU A 17 19.97 -9.90 -17.68
C LEU A 17 18.47 -10.20 -17.77
N SER A 18 18.09 -11.43 -17.43
CA SER A 18 16.69 -11.80 -17.26
C SER A 18 16.15 -10.95 -16.10
N MET A 19 15.44 -9.87 -16.43
CA MET A 19 14.59 -9.18 -15.47
C MET A 19 13.55 -10.19 -14.98
N VAL A 20 13.76 -10.71 -13.79
CA VAL A 20 12.72 -11.44 -13.07
C VAL A 20 11.66 -10.41 -12.74
N CYS A 21 10.64 -10.30 -13.59
CA CYS A 21 9.42 -9.58 -13.24
C CYS A 21 8.78 -10.31 -12.06
N VAL A 22 9.08 -9.85 -10.85
CA VAL A 22 8.31 -10.26 -9.68
C VAL A 22 6.92 -9.63 -9.89
N ASN A 23 5.94 -10.45 -10.24
CA ASN A 23 4.57 -9.99 -10.36
C ASN A 23 4.12 -9.44 -9.01
N ALA A 24 3.98 -8.14 -8.94
CA ALA A 24 3.37 -7.49 -7.80
C ALA A 24 1.92 -7.96 -7.66
N LYS A 25 1.49 -8.25 -6.45
CA LYS A 25 0.12 -8.63 -6.15
C LYS A 25 -0.45 -7.62 -5.16
N VAL A 26 -1.64 -7.12 -5.44
CA VAL A 26 -2.38 -6.19 -4.57
C VAL A 26 -3.68 -6.85 -4.16
N VAL A 27 -3.95 -6.89 -2.86
CA VAL A 27 -5.23 -7.30 -2.26
C VAL A 27 -5.96 -6.06 -1.80
N VAL A 28 -7.18 -5.88 -2.28
CA VAL A 28 -8.05 -4.74 -1.97
C VAL A 28 -9.13 -5.22 -1.03
N TYR A 29 -9.39 -4.45 0.01
CA TYR A 29 -10.45 -4.71 0.98
C TYR A 29 -11.59 -3.70 0.79
N PRO A 30 -12.86 -4.13 0.97
CA PRO A 30 -13.97 -3.20 0.94
C PRO A 30 -13.87 -2.21 2.12
N ALA A 31 -14.35 -0.99 1.91
CA ALA A 31 -14.52 -0.06 3.02
C ALA A 31 -15.54 -0.63 4.03
N PRO A 32 -15.39 -0.37 5.34
CA PRO A 32 -16.39 -0.72 6.33
C PRO A 32 -17.76 -0.12 5.96
N VAL A 33 -18.83 -0.90 6.15
CA VAL A 33 -20.19 -0.50 5.72
C VAL A 33 -20.71 0.72 6.46
N SER A 34 -20.30 0.91 7.72
CA SER A 34 -20.66 2.06 8.55
C SER A 34 -19.92 3.35 8.17
N GLU A 35 -18.81 3.23 7.45
CA GLU A 35 -17.95 4.37 7.17
C GLU A 35 -18.33 5.09 5.88
N THR A 36 -18.21 6.41 5.92
CA THR A 36 -18.46 7.25 4.74
C THR A 36 -17.21 7.25 3.84
N LEU A 37 -17.40 6.99 2.54
CA LEU A 37 -16.32 7.12 1.57
C LEU A 37 -15.81 8.56 1.53
N SER A 38 -14.49 8.70 1.52
CA SER A 38 -13.84 10.00 1.39
C SER A 38 -14.02 10.53 -0.03
N VAL A 39 -14.30 11.84 -0.14
CA VAL A 39 -14.32 12.58 -1.42
C VAL A 39 -13.05 13.40 -1.63
N ASP A 40 -12.10 13.30 -0.70
CA ASP A 40 -10.91 14.13 -0.69
C ASP A 40 -9.75 13.50 -1.47
N TYR A 41 -9.76 12.15 -1.60
CA TYR A 41 -8.71 11.39 -2.26
C TYR A 41 -9.27 10.26 -3.11
N VAL A 42 -8.55 9.98 -4.21
CA VAL A 42 -8.72 8.76 -5.02
C VAL A 42 -7.37 8.08 -5.09
N ILE A 43 -7.33 6.78 -4.77
CA ILE A 43 -6.10 6.00 -4.76
C ILE A 43 -6.18 4.87 -5.77
N GLU A 44 -5.14 4.74 -6.56
CA GLU A 44 -4.92 3.62 -7.48
C GLU A 44 -3.57 2.96 -7.18
N VAL A 45 -3.57 1.65 -7.08
CA VAL A 45 -2.35 0.84 -6.89
C VAL A 45 -2.28 -0.20 -7.99
N ASP A 46 -1.29 -0.09 -8.87
CA ASP A 46 -1.12 -0.96 -10.06
C ASP A 46 -2.44 -1.17 -10.84
N GLY A 47 -3.19 -0.07 -11.08
CA GLY A 47 -4.45 -0.09 -11.82
C GLY A 47 -5.68 -0.52 -11.00
N LYS A 48 -5.53 -0.82 -9.70
CA LYS A 48 -6.64 -1.17 -8.82
C LYS A 48 -7.03 0.03 -7.96
N LEU A 49 -8.31 0.39 -7.96
CA LEU A 49 -8.85 1.41 -7.07
C LEU A 49 -8.90 0.88 -5.63
N ILE A 50 -8.37 1.66 -4.70
CA ILE A 50 -8.39 1.38 -3.26
C ILE A 50 -9.48 2.22 -2.62
N PRO A 51 -10.44 1.64 -1.89
CA PRO A 51 -11.43 2.41 -1.15
C PRO A 51 -10.77 3.33 -0.13
N VAL A 52 -11.21 4.59 -0.13
CA VAL A 52 -10.79 5.59 0.87
C VAL A 52 -12.01 5.97 1.67
N TYR A 53 -11.94 5.86 2.97
CA TYR A 53 -13.03 6.23 3.85
C TYR A 53 -12.63 7.30 4.86
N THR A 54 -13.61 7.97 5.42
CA THR A 54 -13.42 9.06 6.37
C THR A 54 -13.61 8.53 7.78
N ALA A 55 -12.60 8.66 8.61
CA ALA A 55 -12.71 8.37 10.04
C ALA A 55 -12.78 9.66 10.86
N LEU A 56 -13.64 9.64 11.87
CA LEU A 56 -13.73 10.71 12.85
C LEU A 56 -12.69 10.48 13.95
N THR A 57 -11.97 11.54 14.29
CA THR A 57 -11.07 11.48 15.43
C THR A 57 -11.80 11.79 16.74
N GLN A 58 -11.18 11.47 17.89
CA GLN A 58 -11.72 11.84 19.21
C GLN A 58 -11.92 13.35 19.39
N HIS A 59 -11.16 14.15 18.66
CA HIS A 59 -11.37 15.59 18.52
C HIS A 59 -12.35 15.82 17.38
N HIS A 60 -13.62 15.82 17.64
CA HIS A 60 -14.78 15.79 16.73
C HIS A 60 -14.74 16.71 15.52
N ASP A 61 -13.73 17.58 15.42
CA ASP A 61 -13.62 18.56 14.34
C ASP A 61 -12.67 18.12 13.21
N LYS A 62 -11.91 17.04 13.40
CA LYS A 62 -10.94 16.56 12.40
C LYS A 62 -11.36 15.25 11.78
N LYS A 63 -11.45 15.25 10.47
CA LYS A 63 -11.69 14.08 9.65
C LYS A 63 -10.38 13.65 9.01
N TYR A 64 -10.07 12.36 9.11
CA TYR A 64 -8.95 11.75 8.42
C TYR A 64 -9.48 10.85 7.32
N SER A 65 -8.80 10.87 6.19
CA SER A 65 -9.02 9.86 5.15
C SER A 65 -8.13 8.67 5.44
N ILE A 66 -8.67 7.46 5.33
CA ILE A 66 -7.94 6.22 5.58
C ILE A 66 -8.11 5.30 4.37
N ALA A 67 -7.03 4.68 3.98
CA ALA A 67 -7.03 3.62 2.98
C ALA A 67 -6.07 2.53 3.43
N TYR A 68 -6.40 1.26 3.13
CA TYR A 68 -5.52 0.15 3.40
C TYR A 68 -5.60 -0.92 2.33
N PHE A 69 -4.49 -1.58 2.10
CA PHE A 69 -4.36 -2.70 1.18
C PHE A 69 -3.13 -3.53 1.52
N ASP A 70 -3.14 -4.80 1.14
CA ASP A 70 -1.96 -5.64 1.26
C ASP A 70 -1.31 -5.82 -0.10
N PHE A 71 0.02 -5.98 -0.11
CA PHE A 71 0.71 -6.22 -1.36
C PHE A 71 1.99 -7.05 -1.19
N SER A 72 2.49 -7.57 -2.30
CA SER A 72 3.79 -8.20 -2.40
C SER A 72 4.50 -7.74 -3.67
N GLY A 73 5.82 -7.68 -3.63
CA GLY A 73 6.63 -7.08 -4.69
C GLY A 73 6.63 -5.56 -4.63
N SER A 74 7.06 -4.90 -5.70
CA SER A 74 7.06 -3.44 -5.82
C SER A 74 5.79 -2.97 -6.52
N VAL A 75 5.08 -2.00 -5.93
CA VAL A 75 3.83 -1.46 -6.47
C VAL A 75 3.94 0.04 -6.72
N THR A 76 3.22 0.52 -7.73
CA THR A 76 3.08 1.95 -8.01
C THR A 76 1.79 2.47 -7.40
N VAL A 77 1.91 3.45 -6.52
CA VAL A 77 0.79 4.13 -5.88
C VAL A 77 0.57 5.47 -6.55
N LYS A 78 -0.67 5.73 -6.94
CA LYS A 78 -1.12 7.03 -7.45
C LYS A 78 -2.19 7.57 -6.50
N ILE A 79 -2.00 8.78 -6.03
CA ILE A 79 -2.92 9.46 -5.14
C ILE A 79 -3.35 10.76 -5.81
N LYS A 80 -4.63 10.84 -6.18
CA LYS A 80 -5.24 12.08 -6.61
C LYS A 80 -5.85 12.77 -5.40
N SER A 81 -5.53 14.06 -5.21
CA SER A 81 -5.92 14.85 -4.07
C SER A 81 -6.81 16.02 -4.49
N LYS A 82 -7.84 16.30 -3.70
CA LYS A 82 -8.63 17.53 -3.80
C LYS A 82 -7.85 18.78 -3.35
N PHE A 83 -6.79 18.57 -2.57
CA PHE A 83 -5.96 19.65 -2.03
C PHE A 83 -4.72 19.86 -2.89
N SER A 84 -4.18 21.10 -2.87
CA SER A 84 -2.91 21.40 -3.52
C SER A 84 -1.79 20.53 -2.96
N LEU A 85 -0.93 20.02 -3.85
CA LEU A 85 0.22 19.19 -3.49
C LEU A 85 1.54 19.98 -3.42
N GLU A 86 1.50 21.32 -3.53
CA GLU A 86 2.72 22.16 -3.50
C GLU A 86 3.53 22.03 -2.21
N LYS A 87 2.87 21.75 -1.11
CA LYS A 87 3.48 21.60 0.22
C LYS A 87 3.29 20.20 0.79
N LEU A 88 3.21 19.20 -0.10
CA LEU A 88 3.05 17.83 0.31
C LEU A 88 4.18 17.37 1.25
N ILE A 89 3.79 16.79 2.37
CA ILE A 89 4.67 16.07 3.29
C ILE A 89 4.21 14.62 3.34
N VAL A 90 5.15 13.68 3.27
CA VAL A 90 4.90 12.25 3.47
C VAL A 90 5.68 11.79 4.69
N LEU A 91 5.00 11.28 5.69
CA LEU A 91 5.59 10.85 6.96
C LEU A 91 5.42 9.33 7.16
N PRO A 92 6.31 8.67 7.88
CA PRO A 92 7.56 9.19 8.44
C PRO A 92 8.68 9.26 7.38
N ASN A 93 9.54 10.24 7.49
CA ASN A 93 10.66 10.48 6.56
C ASN A 93 11.63 9.30 6.41
N LYS A 94 11.65 8.40 7.40
CA LYS A 94 12.53 7.20 7.38
C LYS A 94 12.33 6.27 6.19
N TYR A 95 11.18 6.35 5.52
CA TYR A 95 10.90 5.52 4.33
C TYR A 95 11.43 6.12 3.03
N GLY A 96 11.85 7.41 3.05
CA GLY A 96 12.44 8.07 1.87
C GLY A 96 11.49 8.20 0.69
N ILE A 97 10.17 8.21 0.93
CA ILE A 97 9.17 8.31 -0.13
C ILE A 97 9.16 9.74 -0.66
N CYS A 98 9.51 9.91 -1.93
CA CYS A 98 9.53 11.19 -2.64
C CYS A 98 8.60 11.12 -3.85
N PRO A 99 7.32 11.51 -3.72
CA PRO A 99 6.38 11.45 -4.83
C PRO A 99 6.75 12.37 -5.98
N SER A 100 6.55 11.90 -7.21
CA SER A 100 6.49 12.77 -8.39
C SER A 100 5.11 13.42 -8.45
N ILE A 101 5.07 14.75 -8.52
CA ILE A 101 3.81 15.51 -8.51
C ILE A 101 3.46 15.95 -9.92
N HIS A 102 2.23 15.66 -10.33
CA HIS A 102 1.65 16.08 -11.60
C HIS A 102 0.27 16.69 -11.34
N GLN A 103 0.20 18.02 -11.26
CA GLN A 103 -1.03 18.76 -10.92
C GLN A 103 -1.60 18.34 -9.56
N ASP A 104 -2.72 17.59 -9.56
CA ASP A 104 -3.43 17.12 -8.40
C ASP A 104 -3.11 15.64 -8.04
N GLU A 105 -2.13 15.05 -8.74
CA GLU A 105 -1.74 13.65 -8.58
C GLU A 105 -0.29 13.52 -8.08
N ALA A 106 -0.10 12.65 -7.09
CA ALA A 106 1.19 12.22 -6.58
C ALA A 106 1.42 10.75 -6.93
N ILE A 107 2.60 10.43 -7.49
CA ILE A 107 2.97 9.08 -7.90
C ILE A 107 4.26 8.68 -7.21
N PHE A 108 4.29 7.50 -6.59
CA PHE A 108 5.46 6.92 -5.95
C PHE A 108 5.43 5.40 -5.94
N GLN A 109 6.55 4.78 -5.64
CA GLN A 109 6.66 3.33 -5.51
C GLN A 109 6.77 2.93 -4.04
N LEU A 110 6.21 1.76 -3.72
CA LEU A 110 6.40 1.05 -2.47
C LEU A 110 7.02 -0.32 -2.78
N ASP A 111 8.22 -0.56 -2.25
CA ASP A 111 8.92 -1.85 -2.42
C ASP A 111 8.65 -2.81 -1.27
N LYS A 112 8.11 -2.31 -0.18
CA LYS A 112 7.70 -3.05 1.01
C LYS A 112 6.57 -2.33 1.72
N PRO A 113 5.72 -3.05 2.45
CA PRO A 113 4.65 -2.46 3.26
C PRO A 113 5.18 -1.45 4.28
N CYS A 114 4.43 -0.38 4.42
CA CYS A 114 4.69 0.68 5.38
C CYS A 114 3.44 1.51 5.61
N ASP A 115 3.31 2.06 6.80
CA ASP A 115 2.24 2.98 7.15
C ASP A 115 2.73 4.40 7.00
N ILE A 116 2.02 5.20 6.21
CA ILE A 116 2.37 6.58 5.94
C ILE A 116 1.21 7.54 6.17
N SER A 117 1.55 8.78 6.52
CA SER A 117 0.67 9.93 6.48
C SER A 117 1.04 10.77 5.26
N PHE A 118 0.08 10.97 4.39
CA PHE A 118 0.18 11.81 3.20
C PHE A 118 -0.53 13.14 3.51
N GLU A 119 0.23 14.23 3.62
CA GLU A 119 -0.22 15.49 4.19
C GLU A 119 -0.06 16.64 3.20
N PRO A 120 -1.03 16.90 2.32
CA PRO A 120 -0.94 17.97 1.33
C PRO A 120 -0.93 19.37 1.95
N ASN A 121 -1.64 19.54 3.08
CA ASN A 121 -1.76 20.80 3.81
C ASN A 121 -1.33 20.68 5.28
N GLY A 122 -0.27 19.93 5.55
CA GLY A 122 0.08 19.50 6.90
C GLY A 122 -1.02 18.61 7.50
N CYS A 123 -1.16 18.59 8.81
CA CYS A 123 -2.10 17.69 9.52
C CYS A 123 -3.60 18.09 9.42
N ASN A 124 -3.98 19.00 8.53
CA ASN A 124 -5.39 19.47 8.46
C ASN A 124 -6.30 18.53 7.69
N SER A 125 -5.79 17.79 6.73
CA SER A 125 -6.56 16.84 5.93
C SER A 125 -5.69 15.66 5.52
N PRO A 126 -5.12 14.90 6.48
CA PRO A 126 -4.21 13.84 6.16
C PRO A 126 -4.94 12.63 5.56
N LEU A 127 -4.23 11.91 4.70
CA LEU A 127 -4.57 10.57 4.28
C LEU A 127 -3.62 9.60 4.98
N LEU A 128 -4.17 8.69 5.75
CA LEU A 128 -3.43 7.57 6.34
C LEU A 128 -3.50 6.40 5.37
N LEU A 129 -2.36 6.01 4.83
CA LEU A 129 -2.21 4.85 3.97
C LEU A 129 -1.53 3.74 4.75
N LEU A 130 -2.28 2.68 5.03
CA LEU A 130 -1.86 1.55 5.84
C LEU A 130 -1.65 0.33 4.94
N THR A 131 -0.49 -0.30 5.02
CA THR A 131 -0.19 -1.41 4.13
C THR A 131 0.48 -2.57 4.87
N ASN A 132 0.13 -3.80 4.47
CA ASN A 132 0.71 -5.01 5.03
C ASN A 132 1.22 -5.96 3.94
N GLU A 133 2.01 -6.93 4.35
CA GLU A 133 2.31 -8.09 3.49
C GLU A 133 1.06 -8.95 3.33
N ILE A 134 0.93 -9.56 2.16
CA ILE A 134 -0.13 -10.54 1.93
C ILE A 134 0.09 -11.71 2.87
N GLU A 135 -0.91 -11.98 3.70
CA GLU A 135 -0.88 -13.09 4.65
C GLU A 135 -0.78 -14.44 3.92
N LYS A 136 0.15 -15.29 4.35
CA LYS A 136 0.43 -16.58 3.68
C LYS A 136 -0.16 -17.77 4.42
N ASP A 137 -0.11 -17.71 5.75
CA ASP A 137 -0.49 -18.84 6.62
C ASP A 137 -1.78 -18.50 7.38
N ILE A 138 -2.87 -18.33 6.62
CA ILE A 138 -4.18 -18.02 7.20
C ILE A 138 -4.73 -19.26 7.90
N PRO A 139 -4.93 -19.23 9.23
CA PRO A 139 -5.53 -20.36 9.93
C PRO A 139 -6.93 -20.67 9.41
N SER A 140 -7.29 -21.95 9.37
CA SER A 140 -8.66 -22.32 8.98
C SER A 140 -9.66 -21.76 9.99
N LYS A 141 -10.68 -21.06 9.49
CA LYS A 141 -11.81 -20.57 10.29
C LYS A 141 -12.57 -21.69 11.02
N ASP A 142 -12.45 -22.93 10.53
CA ASP A 142 -13.13 -24.09 11.09
C ASP A 142 -12.27 -24.78 12.17
N ASN A 143 -11.07 -24.27 12.46
CA ASN A 143 -10.23 -24.78 13.53
C ASN A 143 -10.81 -24.34 14.90
N PRO A 144 -11.16 -25.28 15.80
CA PRO A 144 -11.79 -24.95 17.09
C PRO A 144 -10.93 -24.08 18.02
N ASN A 145 -9.62 -24.01 17.77
CA ASN A 145 -8.69 -23.20 18.54
C ASN A 145 -8.47 -21.80 17.92
N VAL A 146 -9.24 -21.44 16.89
CA VAL A 146 -9.12 -20.17 16.19
C VAL A 146 -10.40 -19.35 16.37
N ILE A 147 -10.26 -18.12 16.85
CA ILE A 147 -11.31 -17.12 16.77
C ILE A 147 -11.05 -16.30 15.52
N TYR A 148 -11.87 -16.51 14.51
CA TYR A 148 -11.69 -15.86 13.21
C TYR A 148 -12.58 -14.63 13.09
N PHE A 149 -11.95 -13.48 12.81
CA PHE A 149 -12.63 -12.25 12.43
C PHE A 149 -12.41 -12.01 10.95
N GLY A 150 -13.45 -12.22 10.15
CA GLY A 150 -13.42 -11.90 8.73
C GLY A 150 -13.40 -10.39 8.49
N PRO A 151 -13.24 -9.94 7.21
CA PRO A 151 -13.38 -8.51 6.87
C PRO A 151 -14.75 -7.97 7.28
N GLY A 152 -14.78 -6.76 7.86
CA GLY A 152 -16.01 -6.09 8.27
C GLY A 152 -16.00 -5.66 9.73
N GLU A 153 -17.16 -5.18 10.19
CA GLU A 153 -17.35 -4.77 11.58
C GLU A 153 -17.76 -5.95 12.46
N HIS A 154 -17.15 -6.04 13.62
CA HIS A 154 -17.44 -7.08 14.61
C HIS A 154 -17.84 -6.42 15.93
N ASN A 155 -19.11 -6.59 16.29
CA ASN A 155 -19.66 -6.07 17.54
C ASN A 155 -19.91 -7.24 18.52
N PRO A 156 -18.90 -7.67 19.29
CA PRO A 156 -19.08 -8.73 20.24
C PRO A 156 -20.04 -8.33 21.35
N GLU A 157 -20.76 -9.30 21.89
CA GLU A 157 -21.69 -9.07 23.00
C GLU A 157 -20.97 -8.41 24.20
N ASN A 158 -21.52 -7.32 24.70
CA ASN A 158 -20.93 -6.49 25.76
C ASN A 158 -19.52 -5.94 25.46
N GLY A 159 -19.12 -5.87 24.18
CA GLY A 159 -17.80 -5.37 23.77
C GLY A 159 -16.62 -6.23 24.19
N LEU A 160 -16.86 -7.48 24.62
CA LEU A 160 -15.84 -8.37 25.17
C LEU A 160 -15.73 -9.67 24.38
N ILE A 161 -14.49 -10.04 24.06
CA ILE A 161 -14.14 -11.36 23.53
C ILE A 161 -13.47 -12.14 24.66
N LYS A 162 -14.09 -13.25 25.07
CA LYS A 162 -13.51 -14.15 26.07
C LYS A 162 -12.67 -15.21 25.37
N LEU A 163 -11.39 -15.25 25.71
CA LEU A 163 -10.51 -16.33 25.30
C LEU A 163 -10.56 -17.43 26.38
N SER A 164 -10.85 -18.67 25.98
CA SER A 164 -10.70 -19.82 26.87
C SER A 164 -9.22 -20.19 26.93
N SER A 165 -8.64 -20.24 28.12
CA SER A 165 -7.35 -20.90 28.32
C SER A 165 -7.55 -22.41 28.27
N ASN A 166 -6.85 -23.08 27.36
CA ASN A 166 -6.70 -24.54 27.41
C ASN A 166 -5.73 -24.93 28.49
#